data_ee161f0fdb0aaad62839aaad8a30b01e
#
_entry.id   ee161f0fdb0aaad62839aaad8a30b01e
#
_cell.length_a   1.000
_cell.length_b   1.000
_cell.length_c   1.000
_cell.angle_alpha   90.00
_cell.angle_beta   90.00
_cell.angle_gamma   90.00
#
_symmetry.space_group_name_H-M   'P 1'
#
loop_
_entity.id
_entity.type
_entity.pdbx_description
1 polymer ?
#
loop_
_entity_poly.entity_id
_entity_poly.type
_entity_poly.pdbx_seq_one_letter_code
_entity_poly.pdbx_strand_id
1 'polypeptide(L)'
;GSNQTIVLNASGTATINRTFTSTTTYSLVSVASSGIPSCSQVQSGSATITVLPLPTVTISTNSTICSGSSATVTFTGTPNATVTYTVNGGNNQTIVLNALGTATVTNTYNATTTFALVSIASATAPVCTQPQSGTVVITVIPQPTVTISASQSICPNGSATVTFTGTPNATVTYTVNGGGNQTIVLNAS
;
A
#
# COMPACT_ATOMS: atom_id res chain seq x y z
N GLY A 1 2.26 23.30 34.59
CA GLY A 1 2.72 24.39 33.72
C GLY A 1 2.62 25.71 34.48
N SER A 2 3.48 26.67 34.17
CA SER A 2 3.42 28.02 34.75
C SER A 2 2.25 28.80 34.13
N ASN A 3 1.60 29.69 34.92
CA ASN A 3 0.60 30.59 34.41
C ASN A 3 1.21 31.53 33.37
N GLN A 4 0.47 31.77 32.31
CA GLN A 4 0.82 32.72 31.25
C GLN A 4 -0.21 33.83 31.22
N THR A 5 0.20 35.00 30.81
CA THR A 5 -0.68 36.19 30.72
C THR A 5 -0.82 36.63 29.27
N ILE A 6 -2.01 37.09 28.91
CA ILE A 6 -2.31 37.71 27.63
C ILE A 6 -3.10 38.99 27.90
N VAL A 7 -2.80 40.06 27.18
CA VAL A 7 -3.49 41.33 27.30
C VAL A 7 -4.57 41.43 26.24
N LEU A 8 -5.79 41.75 26.65
CA LEU A 8 -6.90 42.01 25.74
C LEU A 8 -6.72 43.38 25.09
N ASN A 9 -7.04 43.45 23.79
CA ASN A 9 -7.05 44.74 23.07
C ASN A 9 -8.23 45.62 23.49
N ALA A 10 -8.36 46.80 22.89
CA ALA A 10 -9.43 47.75 23.19
C ALA A 10 -10.85 47.21 22.93
N SER A 11 -10.99 46.16 22.07
CA SER A 11 -12.25 45.49 21.83
C SER A 11 -12.50 44.30 22.79
N GLY A 12 -11.64 44.10 23.78
CA GLY A 12 -11.76 43.02 24.76
C GLY A 12 -11.38 41.66 24.22
N THR A 13 -10.59 41.57 23.15
CA THR A 13 -10.18 40.32 22.50
C THR A 13 -8.67 40.13 22.48
N ALA A 14 -8.22 38.88 22.51
CA ALA A 14 -6.83 38.50 22.23
C ALA A 14 -6.80 37.13 21.61
N THR A 15 -5.83 36.85 20.73
CA THR A 15 -5.70 35.58 20.03
C THR A 15 -4.29 35.02 20.22
N ILE A 16 -4.21 33.71 20.35
CA ILE A 16 -2.95 32.94 20.32
C ILE A 16 -2.94 32.13 19.04
N ASN A 17 -1.95 32.38 18.20
CA ASN A 17 -1.76 31.62 16.97
C ASN A 17 -0.42 30.86 17.05
N ARG A 18 -0.47 29.53 17.05
CA ARG A 18 0.71 28.64 17.09
C ARG A 18 0.39 27.29 16.48
N THR A 19 1.45 26.55 16.15
CA THR A 19 1.37 25.15 15.70
C THR A 19 1.24 24.22 16.91
N PHE A 20 0.38 23.21 16.82
CA PHE A 20 0.15 22.21 17.85
C PHE A 20 0.56 20.84 17.34
N THR A 21 1.37 20.12 18.12
CA THR A 21 1.82 18.74 17.83
C THR A 21 1.14 17.71 18.75
N SER A 22 0.44 18.20 19.79
CA SER A 22 -0.32 17.38 20.73
C SER A 22 -1.56 18.13 21.20
N THR A 23 -2.59 17.39 21.60
CA THR A 23 -3.81 17.95 22.20
C THR A 23 -3.44 18.84 23.37
N THR A 24 -3.95 20.07 23.36
CA THR A 24 -3.60 21.12 24.32
C THR A 24 -4.86 21.75 24.88
N THR A 25 -4.94 21.83 26.19
CA THR A 25 -6.03 22.51 26.91
C THR A 25 -5.55 23.81 27.52
N TYR A 26 -6.23 24.89 27.24
CA TYR A 26 -6.09 26.20 27.90
C TYR A 26 -7.16 26.32 28.96
N SER A 27 -6.78 26.75 30.16
CA SER A 27 -7.71 27.00 31.26
C SER A 27 -7.54 28.42 31.79
N LEU A 28 -8.66 29.11 32.00
CA LEU A 28 -8.64 30.42 32.62
C LEU A 28 -8.32 30.28 34.12
N VAL A 29 -7.58 31.22 34.64
CA VAL A 29 -7.23 31.32 36.07
C VAL A 29 -7.79 32.62 36.68
N SER A 30 -7.48 33.76 36.08
CA SER A 30 -7.94 35.04 36.55
C SER A 30 -7.89 36.11 35.46
N VAL A 31 -8.61 37.18 35.65
CA VAL A 31 -8.49 38.39 34.85
C VAL A 31 -8.22 39.56 35.80
N ALA A 32 -7.39 40.49 35.35
CA ALA A 32 -7.13 41.75 36.10
C ALA A 32 -7.30 42.94 35.18
N SER A 33 -7.83 44.03 35.73
CA SER A 33 -7.92 45.32 35.03
C SER A 33 -6.56 46.00 34.96
N SER A 34 -6.34 46.79 33.89
CA SER A 34 -5.13 47.60 33.72
C SER A 34 -5.16 48.95 34.48
N GLY A 35 -6.25 49.27 35.17
CA GLY A 35 -6.40 50.54 35.92
C GLY A 35 -5.67 50.56 37.25
N ILE A 36 -5.57 51.75 37.86
CA ILE A 36 -5.04 51.94 39.20
C ILE A 36 -6.19 52.51 40.08
N PRO A 37 -6.61 51.77 41.13
CA PRO A 37 -6.14 50.43 41.53
C PRO A 37 -6.55 49.34 40.55
N SER A 38 -5.70 48.33 40.37
CA SER A 38 -6.05 47.16 39.58
C SER A 38 -6.98 46.24 40.36
N CYS A 39 -8.06 45.77 39.71
CA CYS A 39 -8.97 44.79 40.28
C CYS A 39 -8.75 43.45 39.57
N SER A 40 -8.66 42.35 40.35
CA SER A 40 -8.52 41.02 39.81
C SER A 40 -9.68 40.11 40.23
N GLN A 41 -10.08 39.19 39.37
CA GLN A 41 -11.12 38.22 39.63
C GLN A 41 -10.69 36.85 39.14
N VAL A 42 -10.90 35.81 39.94
CA VAL A 42 -10.72 34.42 39.54
C VAL A 42 -11.72 34.09 38.43
N GLN A 43 -11.25 33.45 37.42
CA GLN A 43 -12.04 33.00 36.26
C GLN A 43 -11.92 31.48 36.09
N SER A 44 -12.99 30.88 35.61
CA SER A 44 -13.03 29.48 35.24
C SER A 44 -13.50 29.32 33.81
N GLY A 45 -13.00 28.33 33.16
CA GLY A 45 -13.33 27.99 31.77
C GLY A 45 -12.12 27.32 31.10
N SER A 46 -12.37 26.46 30.13
CA SER A 46 -11.32 25.79 29.37
C SER A 46 -11.68 25.67 27.91
N ALA A 47 -10.66 25.68 27.08
CA ALA A 47 -10.74 25.41 25.64
C ALA A 47 -9.69 24.34 25.26
N THR A 48 -10.10 23.31 24.58
CA THR A 48 -9.21 22.24 24.17
C THR A 48 -9.04 22.22 22.64
N ILE A 49 -7.80 22.24 22.19
CA ILE A 49 -7.43 22.00 20.81
C ILE A 49 -7.03 20.52 20.71
N THR A 50 -7.83 19.73 20.02
CA THR A 50 -7.57 18.31 19.82
C THR A 50 -6.71 18.11 18.58
N VAL A 51 -5.55 17.47 18.73
CA VAL A 51 -4.69 17.06 17.62
C VAL A 51 -4.96 15.60 17.34
N LEU A 52 -5.44 15.30 16.12
CA LEU A 52 -5.72 13.95 15.67
C LEU A 52 -4.42 13.27 15.22
N PRO A 53 -4.28 11.95 15.44
CA PRO A 53 -3.14 11.20 14.94
C PRO A 53 -3.16 11.17 13.40
N LEU A 54 -1.97 11.18 12.79
CA LEU A 54 -1.84 11.02 11.35
C LEU A 54 -2.19 9.57 10.94
N PRO A 55 -2.91 9.39 9.82
CA PRO A 55 -3.22 8.04 9.32
C PRO A 55 -1.96 7.36 8.77
N THR A 56 -1.89 6.03 8.89
CA THR A 56 -0.79 5.20 8.41
C THR A 56 -1.30 4.04 7.57
N VAL A 57 -0.48 3.57 6.62
CA VAL A 57 -0.77 2.39 5.81
C VAL A 57 0.51 1.63 5.47
N THR A 58 0.38 0.32 5.37
CA THR A 58 1.37 -0.61 4.83
C THR A 58 0.78 -1.36 3.64
N ILE A 59 1.63 -1.86 2.76
CA ILE A 59 1.25 -2.65 1.59
C ILE A 59 2.01 -3.97 1.60
N SER A 60 1.33 -5.08 1.23
CA SER A 60 1.92 -6.42 1.15
C SER A 60 1.33 -7.22 -0.01
N THR A 61 2.03 -8.25 -0.48
CA THR A 61 1.56 -9.17 -1.52
C THR A 61 2.21 -10.55 -1.38
N ASN A 62 1.58 -11.58 -1.96
CA ASN A 62 2.20 -12.87 -2.27
C ASN A 62 2.99 -12.71 -3.59
N SER A 63 4.30 -12.74 -3.54
CA SER A 63 5.19 -12.05 -4.45
C SER A 63 5.53 -12.73 -5.78
N THR A 64 5.36 -14.05 -5.96
CA THR A 64 5.80 -14.75 -7.19
C THR A 64 4.72 -15.71 -7.70
N ILE A 65 4.35 -15.54 -8.97
CA ILE A 65 3.29 -16.30 -9.63
C ILE A 65 3.69 -16.67 -11.05
N CYS A 66 3.03 -17.69 -11.62
CA CYS A 66 3.11 -17.96 -13.06
C CYS A 66 2.26 -16.96 -13.86
N SER A 67 2.66 -16.67 -15.09
CA SER A 67 1.87 -15.84 -16.01
C SER A 67 0.44 -16.38 -16.15
N GLY A 68 -0.55 -15.51 -16.09
CA GLY A 68 -1.97 -15.88 -16.12
C GLY A 68 -2.55 -16.29 -14.77
N SER A 69 -1.77 -16.31 -13.69
CA SER A 69 -2.27 -16.58 -12.33
C SER A 69 -2.72 -15.30 -11.63
N SER A 70 -3.58 -15.46 -10.62
CA SER A 70 -4.03 -14.35 -9.80
C SER A 70 -3.10 -14.11 -8.62
N ALA A 71 -2.95 -12.84 -8.24
CA ALA A 71 -2.30 -12.41 -7.01
C ALA A 71 -3.12 -11.33 -6.32
N THR A 72 -2.91 -11.20 -5.00
CA THR A 72 -3.60 -10.23 -4.16
C THR A 72 -2.58 -9.27 -3.53
N VAL A 73 -2.84 -7.99 -3.67
CA VAL A 73 -2.18 -6.92 -2.94
C VAL A 73 -3.08 -6.51 -1.79
N THR A 74 -2.55 -6.47 -0.58
CA THR A 74 -3.27 -6.10 0.64
C THR A 74 -2.73 -4.79 1.18
N PHE A 75 -3.62 -3.86 1.46
CA PHE A 75 -3.38 -2.60 2.15
C PHE A 75 -3.88 -2.73 3.59
N THR A 76 -3.06 -2.37 4.58
CA THR A 76 -3.42 -2.43 6.00
C THR A 76 -3.02 -1.13 6.68
N GLY A 77 -3.95 -0.46 7.36
CA GLY A 77 -3.68 0.84 7.98
C GLY A 77 -4.86 1.39 8.77
N THR A 78 -4.94 2.70 8.86
CA THR A 78 -6.00 3.39 9.61
C THR A 78 -7.39 3.06 9.04
N PRO A 79 -8.34 2.59 9.87
CA PRO A 79 -9.69 2.25 9.43
C PRO A 79 -10.39 3.38 8.68
N ASN A 80 -11.15 3.02 7.63
CA ASN A 80 -11.93 3.91 6.77
C ASN A 80 -11.10 5.00 6.03
N ALA A 81 -9.77 5.00 6.15
CA ALA A 81 -8.91 5.94 5.46
C ALA A 81 -8.85 5.65 3.95
N THR A 82 -8.60 6.69 3.16
CA THR A 82 -8.40 6.58 1.71
C THR A 82 -6.91 6.52 1.40
N VAL A 83 -6.47 5.45 0.78
CA VAL A 83 -5.09 5.23 0.32
C VAL A 83 -4.97 5.62 -1.14
N THR A 84 -3.96 6.41 -1.47
CA THR A 84 -3.55 6.70 -2.85
C THR A 84 -2.31 5.88 -3.19
N TYR A 85 -2.32 5.19 -4.33
CA TYR A 85 -1.24 4.35 -4.80
C TYR A 85 -1.10 4.43 -6.33
N THR A 86 0.01 3.94 -6.86
CA THR A 86 0.25 3.80 -8.30
C THR A 86 0.53 2.35 -8.66
N VAL A 87 0.28 2.01 -9.93
CA VAL A 87 0.62 0.72 -10.53
C VAL A 87 1.61 0.98 -11.67
N ASN A 88 2.79 0.36 -11.62
CA ASN A 88 3.89 0.54 -12.60
C ASN A 88 4.25 2.02 -12.85
N GLY A 89 4.17 2.86 -11.81
CA GLY A 89 4.45 4.30 -11.94
C GLY A 89 3.42 5.09 -12.77
N GLY A 90 2.25 4.50 -13.04
CA GLY A 90 1.16 5.15 -13.77
C GLY A 90 0.38 6.16 -12.92
N ASN A 91 -0.82 6.49 -13.35
CA ASN A 91 -1.69 7.45 -12.67
C ASN A 91 -2.06 7.01 -11.25
N ASN A 92 -2.29 7.98 -10.37
CA ASN A 92 -2.79 7.74 -9.02
C ASN A 92 -4.15 7.02 -9.05
N GLN A 93 -4.24 5.98 -8.26
CA GLN A 93 -5.47 5.25 -7.96
C GLN A 93 -5.77 5.37 -6.47
N THR A 94 -7.02 5.18 -6.08
CA THR A 94 -7.43 5.25 -4.69
C THR A 94 -8.18 4.00 -4.27
N ILE A 95 -8.02 3.61 -2.99
CA ILE A 95 -8.78 2.55 -2.36
C ILE A 95 -9.12 2.97 -0.93
N VAL A 96 -10.33 2.66 -0.48
CA VAL A 96 -10.77 2.95 0.89
C VAL A 96 -10.59 1.70 1.74
N LEU A 97 -9.91 1.85 2.86
CA LEU A 97 -9.78 0.78 3.85
C LEU A 97 -11.14 0.56 4.55
N ASN A 98 -11.48 -0.67 4.83
CA ASN A 98 -12.70 -1.00 5.57
C ASN A 98 -12.60 -0.61 7.08
N ALA A 99 -13.64 -0.91 7.85
CA ALA A 99 -13.67 -0.63 9.30
C ALA A 99 -12.60 -1.40 10.10
N LEU A 100 -12.00 -2.45 9.53
CA LEU A 100 -10.87 -3.18 10.12
C LEU A 100 -9.52 -2.64 9.66
N GLY A 101 -9.51 -1.57 8.86
CA GLY A 101 -8.29 -0.97 8.32
C GLY A 101 -7.64 -1.78 7.19
N THR A 102 -8.40 -2.58 6.45
CA THR A 102 -7.88 -3.41 5.37
C THR A 102 -8.60 -3.18 4.04
N ALA A 103 -7.89 -3.34 2.93
CA ALA A 103 -8.45 -3.42 1.59
C ALA A 103 -7.55 -4.30 0.70
N THR A 104 -8.12 -4.91 -0.33
CA THR A 104 -7.38 -5.81 -1.23
C THR A 104 -7.66 -5.48 -2.69
N VAL A 105 -6.63 -5.67 -3.52
CA VAL A 105 -6.72 -5.67 -4.99
C VAL A 105 -6.28 -7.03 -5.49
N THR A 106 -7.19 -7.79 -6.08
CA THR A 106 -6.92 -9.12 -6.65
C THR A 106 -7.16 -9.07 -8.14
N ASN A 107 -6.12 -9.42 -8.92
CA ASN A 107 -6.18 -9.47 -10.38
C ASN A 107 -5.35 -10.64 -10.92
N THR A 108 -5.56 -10.97 -12.20
CA THR A 108 -4.71 -11.87 -12.97
C THR A 108 -3.57 -11.06 -13.62
N TYR A 109 -2.34 -11.58 -13.53
CA TYR A 109 -1.16 -10.87 -14.02
C TYR A 109 -0.43 -11.69 -15.08
N ASN A 110 -0.11 -11.05 -16.21
CA ASN A 110 0.67 -11.62 -17.30
C ASN A 110 2.10 -11.04 -17.36
N ALA A 111 2.37 -9.99 -16.59
CA ALA A 111 3.67 -9.34 -16.50
C ALA A 111 3.94 -8.89 -15.06
N THR A 112 5.22 -8.84 -14.70
CA THR A 112 5.66 -8.30 -13.39
C THR A 112 5.10 -6.90 -13.17
N THR A 113 4.46 -6.71 -12.02
CA THR A 113 3.71 -5.50 -11.71
C THR A 113 4.12 -4.95 -10.35
N THR A 114 4.40 -3.65 -10.30
CA THR A 114 4.79 -2.93 -9.08
C THR A 114 3.66 -2.04 -8.59
N PHE A 115 3.33 -2.14 -7.31
CA PHE A 115 2.44 -1.22 -6.60
C PHE A 115 3.28 -0.34 -5.68
N ALA A 116 3.00 0.97 -5.68
CA ALA A 116 3.70 1.92 -4.83
C ALA A 116 2.70 2.83 -4.10
N LEU A 117 2.88 2.99 -2.79
CA LEU A 117 2.11 3.94 -1.99
C LEU A 117 2.50 5.37 -2.35
N VAL A 118 1.54 6.29 -2.29
CA VAL A 118 1.71 7.74 -2.50
C VAL A 118 1.31 8.50 -1.26
N SER A 119 0.10 8.30 -0.76
CA SER A 119 -0.42 8.99 0.42
C SER A 119 -1.59 8.26 1.05
N ILE A 120 -1.93 8.68 2.27
CA ILE A 120 -3.15 8.27 2.94
C ILE A 120 -3.86 9.50 3.52
N ALA A 121 -5.18 9.50 3.48
CA ALA A 121 -6.04 10.53 4.06
C ALA A 121 -7.04 9.92 5.04
N SER A 122 -7.23 10.54 6.22
CA SER A 122 -8.23 10.10 7.19
C SER A 122 -9.65 10.32 6.67
N ALA A 123 -10.61 9.50 7.15
CA ALA A 123 -12.02 9.60 6.75
C ALA A 123 -12.77 10.73 7.45
N THR A 124 -12.33 11.13 8.64
CA THR A 124 -13.05 12.10 9.50
C THR A 124 -12.49 13.50 9.36
N ALA A 125 -13.35 14.51 9.44
CA ALA A 125 -12.95 15.91 9.46
C ALA A 125 -12.36 16.29 10.85
N PRO A 126 -11.29 17.12 10.89
CA PRO A 126 -10.52 17.61 9.76
C PRO A 126 -9.75 16.47 9.09
N VAL A 127 -9.75 16.42 7.75
CA VAL A 127 -9.03 15.41 7.00
C VAL A 127 -7.52 15.63 7.14
N CYS A 128 -6.85 14.66 7.77
CA CYS A 128 -5.39 14.65 7.88
C CYS A 128 -4.82 13.80 6.75
N THR A 129 -3.91 14.36 5.95
CA THR A 129 -3.24 13.66 4.85
C THR A 129 -1.76 13.53 5.16
N GLN A 130 -1.21 12.34 4.86
CA GLN A 130 0.21 12.06 5.05
C GLN A 130 0.77 11.37 3.81
N PRO A 131 1.92 11.84 3.25
CA PRO A 131 2.67 11.08 2.26
C PRO A 131 3.08 9.72 2.83
N GLN A 132 3.04 8.70 1.99
CA GLN A 132 3.44 7.35 2.34
C GLN A 132 4.46 6.84 1.33
N SER A 133 5.36 6.00 1.79
CA SER A 133 6.30 5.28 0.96
C SER A 133 6.20 3.79 1.25
N GLY A 134 6.33 2.99 0.22
CA GLY A 134 6.27 1.54 0.31
C GLY A 134 5.94 0.98 -1.05
N THR A 135 6.62 -0.08 -1.43
CA THR A 135 6.42 -0.74 -2.71
C THR A 135 6.33 -2.24 -2.53
N VAL A 136 5.52 -2.90 -3.35
CA VAL A 136 5.49 -4.35 -3.49
C VAL A 136 5.52 -4.70 -4.96
N VAL A 137 6.13 -5.84 -5.28
CA VAL A 137 6.27 -6.33 -6.64
C VAL A 137 5.64 -7.72 -6.73
N ILE A 138 4.72 -7.89 -7.67
CA ILE A 138 4.23 -9.19 -8.09
C ILE A 138 5.15 -9.64 -9.24
N THR A 139 6.03 -10.59 -8.96
CA THR A 139 6.93 -11.15 -9.96
C THR A 139 6.20 -12.22 -10.76
N VAL A 140 6.12 -12.05 -12.08
CA VAL A 140 5.47 -13.02 -12.98
C VAL A 140 6.53 -13.81 -13.73
N ILE A 141 6.50 -15.14 -13.54
CA ILE A 141 7.35 -16.09 -14.26
C ILE A 141 6.60 -16.52 -15.53
N PRO A 142 7.22 -16.44 -16.72
CA PRO A 142 6.62 -16.94 -17.96
C PRO A 142 6.25 -18.42 -17.84
N GLN A 143 5.15 -18.80 -18.48
CA GLN A 143 4.80 -20.23 -18.61
C GLN A 143 5.85 -20.96 -19.47
N PRO A 144 6.25 -22.18 -19.10
CA PRO A 144 7.15 -22.97 -19.93
C PRO A 144 6.48 -23.36 -21.23
N THR A 145 7.28 -23.43 -22.30
CA THR A 145 6.84 -23.83 -23.63
C THR A 145 7.69 -24.97 -24.14
N VAL A 146 7.13 -25.80 -25.00
CA VAL A 146 7.85 -26.87 -25.69
C VAL A 146 7.26 -27.10 -27.06
N THR A 147 8.12 -27.42 -28.01
CA THR A 147 7.79 -27.93 -29.35
C THR A 147 8.45 -29.29 -29.55
N ILE A 148 7.88 -30.12 -30.42
CA ILE A 148 8.40 -31.41 -30.77
C ILE A 148 8.61 -31.47 -32.29
N SER A 149 9.71 -32.05 -32.71
CA SER A 149 10.01 -32.32 -34.13
C SER A 149 10.65 -33.69 -34.26
N ALA A 150 10.53 -34.28 -35.43
CA ALA A 150 11.13 -35.58 -35.74
C ALA A 150 11.78 -35.57 -37.13
N SER A 151 12.76 -36.40 -37.31
CA SER A 151 13.30 -36.71 -38.63
C SER A 151 12.23 -37.41 -39.48
N GLN A 152 12.41 -37.33 -40.76
CA GLN A 152 11.50 -37.86 -41.79
C GLN A 152 11.33 -39.38 -41.75
N SER A 153 10.59 -39.91 -42.73
CA SER A 153 10.36 -41.34 -42.90
C SER A 153 11.66 -42.14 -42.96
N ILE A 154 11.67 -43.29 -42.32
CA ILE A 154 12.79 -44.20 -42.26
C ILE A 154 12.38 -45.58 -42.77
N CYS A 155 13.34 -46.35 -43.26
CA CYS A 155 13.14 -47.79 -43.61
C CYS A 155 13.00 -48.63 -42.32
N PRO A 156 12.39 -49.82 -42.37
CA PRO A 156 12.37 -50.74 -41.23
C PRO A 156 13.78 -50.94 -40.66
N ASN A 157 13.93 -50.95 -39.37
CA ASN A 157 15.19 -51.02 -38.60
C ASN A 157 16.12 -49.78 -38.73
N GLY A 158 15.68 -48.70 -39.39
CA GLY A 158 16.41 -47.45 -39.43
C GLY A 158 16.28 -46.68 -38.06
N SER A 159 17.20 -45.76 -37.80
CA SER A 159 17.16 -44.88 -36.63
C SER A 159 16.57 -43.52 -36.98
N ALA A 160 15.79 -42.96 -36.06
CA ALA A 160 15.24 -41.61 -36.16
C ALA A 160 15.48 -40.85 -34.86
N THR A 161 15.51 -39.53 -34.96
CA THR A 161 15.64 -38.62 -33.79
C THR A 161 14.37 -37.85 -33.63
N VAL A 162 13.82 -37.84 -32.41
CA VAL A 162 12.77 -36.94 -31.98
C VAL A 162 13.41 -35.89 -31.09
N THR A 163 13.20 -34.62 -31.42
CA THR A 163 13.79 -33.49 -30.71
C THR A 163 12.69 -32.67 -29.99
N PHE A 164 12.87 -32.45 -28.71
CA PHE A 164 12.06 -31.55 -27.91
C PHE A 164 12.84 -30.26 -27.71
N THR A 165 12.25 -29.12 -28.04
CA THR A 165 12.86 -27.79 -27.90
C THR A 165 11.91 -26.89 -27.13
N GLY A 166 12.39 -26.26 -26.08
CA GLY A 166 11.53 -25.39 -25.23
C GLY A 166 12.27 -24.73 -24.09
N THR A 167 11.54 -24.43 -23.03
CA THR A 167 12.10 -23.77 -21.85
C THR A 167 13.20 -24.65 -21.21
N PRO A 168 14.43 -24.11 -21.03
CA PRO A 168 15.53 -24.84 -20.40
C PRO A 168 15.16 -25.41 -19.03
N ASN A 169 15.66 -26.58 -18.70
CA ASN A 169 15.40 -27.34 -17.48
C ASN A 169 13.94 -27.74 -17.25
N ALA A 170 13.02 -27.47 -18.19
CA ALA A 170 11.63 -27.89 -18.05
C ALA A 170 11.49 -29.41 -18.20
N THR A 171 10.58 -30.00 -17.43
CA THR A 171 10.19 -31.43 -17.60
C THR A 171 9.05 -31.50 -18.59
N VAL A 172 9.27 -32.20 -19.68
CA VAL A 172 8.26 -32.47 -20.71
C VAL A 172 7.62 -33.82 -20.43
N THR A 173 6.31 -33.89 -20.39
CA THR A 173 5.56 -35.14 -20.37
C THR A 173 5.03 -35.43 -21.77
N TYR A 174 5.26 -36.63 -22.28
CA TYR A 174 4.81 -37.04 -23.60
C TYR A 174 4.32 -38.48 -23.59
N THR A 175 3.64 -38.92 -24.64
CA THR A 175 3.19 -40.30 -24.85
C THR A 175 3.71 -40.83 -26.18
N VAL A 176 3.86 -42.15 -26.30
CA VAL A 176 4.18 -42.84 -27.55
C VAL A 176 2.99 -43.73 -27.93
N ASN A 177 2.43 -43.52 -29.13
CA ASN A 177 1.26 -44.24 -29.65
C ASN A 177 0.05 -44.26 -28.69
N GLY A 178 -0.13 -43.18 -27.91
CA GLY A 178 -1.22 -43.09 -26.91
C GLY A 178 -1.02 -43.97 -25.67
N GLY A 179 0.19 -44.50 -25.45
CA GLY A 179 0.55 -45.30 -24.28
C GLY A 179 0.70 -44.44 -23.01
N GLY A 180 1.33 -45.00 -21.97
CA GLY A 180 1.53 -44.31 -20.70
C GLY A 180 2.44 -43.09 -20.82
N ASN A 181 2.26 -42.13 -19.89
CA ASN A 181 3.06 -40.92 -19.80
C ASN A 181 4.55 -41.23 -19.55
N GLN A 182 5.40 -40.63 -20.32
CA GLN A 182 6.85 -40.61 -20.16
C GLN A 182 7.33 -39.18 -19.94
N THR A 183 8.50 -38.99 -19.35
CA THR A 183 9.05 -37.67 -19.06
C THR A 183 10.49 -37.54 -19.57
N ILE A 184 10.85 -36.33 -20.00
CA ILE A 184 12.21 -35.94 -20.34
C ILE A 184 12.48 -34.56 -19.84
N VAL A 185 13.68 -34.29 -19.31
CA VAL A 185 14.12 -32.97 -18.88
C VAL A 185 14.92 -32.32 -20.02
N LEU A 186 14.54 -31.10 -20.39
CA LEU A 186 15.26 -30.31 -21.37
C LEU A 186 16.60 -29.81 -20.79
N ASN A 187 17.64 -29.79 -21.62
CA ASN A 187 18.96 -29.34 -21.22
C ASN A 187 18.95 -27.86 -20.83
N ALA A 188 19.84 -27.47 -19.91
CA ALA A 188 20.24 -26.09 -19.74
C ALA A 188 21.01 -25.65 -20.99
N SER A 189 20.54 -24.63 -21.69
CA SER A 189 21.25 -24.02 -22.84
C SER A 189 22.14 -22.89 -22.37
#